data_197aba3adab866f793b70afed131ecbd
#
_entry.id   197aba3adab866f793b70afed131ecbd
#
_cell.length_a   1.000
_cell.length_b   1.000
_cell.length_c   1.000
_cell.angle_alpha   90.00
_cell.angle_beta   90.00
_cell.angle_gamma   90.00
#
_symmetry.space_group_name_H-M   'P 1'
#
loop_
_entity.id
_entity.type
_entity.pdbx_description
1 polymer ?
#
loop_
_entity_poly.entity_id
_entity_poly.type
_entity_poly.pdbx_seq_one_letter_code
_entity_poly.pdbx_strand_id
1 'polypeptide(L)'
;MKKILTIVLASFALMSFAQKANNSYASNEQTVIKWIEDRPGPSFQQHRTFPDVPEALWNELGFKDGVPSSMSCFLLKTEGKTILLDTGLGAGFSQLIPKLAEDGIKPEDLKLIYITHLHGDHIGGLLKDGKVVFPNAEVYINRIEAEAWKAMPDNRSAQAKKVLEVYKDHLHLFEAGDMLPGGVKSIAAYGHTPGHTAFQKNDILVIGDLMHGEALQLKHPEYNASFDMDQKAAAESRTRLIKYARENKLTMYGMHLPSPEFVK
;
A
#
# COMPACT_ATOMS: atom_id res chain seq x y z
N MET A 1 80.26 -35.18 -26.48
CA MET A 1 79.53 -35.33 -25.25
C MET A 1 78.22 -34.54 -25.40
N LYS A 2 77.11 -35.21 -25.80
CA LYS A 2 75.79 -34.61 -25.95
C LYS A 2 74.88 -35.18 -24.87
N LYS A 3 74.43 -34.33 -24.00
CA LYS A 3 73.43 -34.71 -22.95
C LYS A 3 72.04 -34.73 -23.59
N ILE A 4 71.44 -35.90 -23.58
CA ILE A 4 70.03 -36.08 -23.99
C ILE A 4 69.14 -35.74 -22.78
N LEU A 5 68.28 -34.77 -22.94
CA LEU A 5 67.31 -34.39 -21.93
C LEU A 5 66.00 -35.14 -22.21
N THR A 6 65.70 -36.11 -21.36
CA THR A 6 64.42 -36.87 -21.43
C THR A 6 63.29 -36.05 -20.81
N ILE A 7 62.35 -35.66 -21.66
CA ILE A 7 61.13 -35.02 -21.20
C ILE A 7 60.13 -36.13 -20.89
N VAL A 8 59.75 -36.24 -19.61
CA VAL A 8 58.62 -37.09 -19.15
C VAL A 8 57.33 -36.27 -19.28
N LEU A 9 56.52 -36.65 -20.23
CA LEU A 9 55.12 -36.13 -20.32
C LEU A 9 54.28 -36.86 -19.29
N ALA A 10 53.91 -36.17 -18.25
CA ALA A 10 52.84 -36.60 -17.29
C ALA A 10 51.50 -36.24 -17.87
N SER A 11 50.75 -37.24 -18.32
CA SER A 11 49.35 -37.12 -18.73
C SER A 11 48.48 -36.92 -17.52
N PHE A 12 48.03 -35.68 -17.24
CA PHE A 12 46.97 -35.43 -16.28
C PHE A 12 45.64 -35.74 -16.93
N ALA A 13 45.03 -36.85 -16.55
CA ALA A 13 43.63 -37.14 -16.84
C ALA A 13 42.78 -36.18 -16.01
N LEU A 14 42.17 -35.19 -16.66
CA LEU A 14 41.13 -34.35 -16.08
C LEU A 14 39.84 -35.20 -15.96
N MET A 15 39.62 -35.77 -14.79
CA MET A 15 38.27 -36.20 -14.40
C MET A 15 37.43 -34.96 -14.15
N SER A 16 36.57 -34.61 -15.12
CA SER A 16 35.52 -33.62 -14.93
C SER A 16 34.43 -34.21 -14.03
N PHE A 17 34.53 -33.94 -12.75
CA PHE A 17 33.35 -34.04 -11.89
C PHE A 17 32.37 -32.97 -12.30
N ALA A 18 31.34 -33.35 -13.07
CA ALA A 18 30.16 -32.54 -13.27
C ALA A 18 29.40 -32.48 -11.92
N GLN A 19 29.78 -31.53 -11.08
CA GLN A 19 29.03 -31.16 -9.90
C GLN A 19 27.74 -30.52 -10.42
N LYS A 20 26.62 -31.27 -10.39
CA LYS A 20 25.29 -30.71 -10.53
C LYS A 20 25.11 -29.67 -9.42
N ALA A 21 25.44 -28.42 -9.72
CA ALA A 21 25.01 -27.32 -8.92
C ALA A 21 23.47 -27.31 -8.99
N ASN A 22 22.81 -27.68 -7.90
CA ASN A 22 21.45 -27.31 -7.67
C ASN A 22 21.42 -25.78 -7.56
N ASN A 23 21.28 -25.12 -8.71
CA ASN A 23 20.89 -23.73 -8.77
C ASN A 23 19.43 -23.67 -8.30
N SER A 24 19.23 -23.65 -7.00
CA SER A 24 18.08 -22.96 -6.44
C SER A 24 18.27 -21.49 -6.81
N TYR A 25 17.70 -21.08 -7.93
CA TYR A 25 17.48 -19.67 -8.23
C TYR A 25 16.56 -19.16 -7.12
N ALA A 26 17.16 -18.61 -6.07
CA ALA A 26 16.48 -17.62 -5.27
C ALA A 26 16.15 -16.52 -6.27
N SER A 27 14.90 -16.39 -6.66
CA SER A 27 14.43 -15.28 -7.48
C SER A 27 14.70 -14.02 -6.67
N ASN A 28 15.76 -13.32 -7.00
CA ASN A 28 16.08 -12.00 -6.44
C ASN A 28 15.17 -10.98 -7.13
N GLU A 29 13.87 -11.27 -7.16
CA GLU A 29 12.88 -10.35 -7.69
C GLU A 29 12.80 -9.16 -6.76
N GLN A 30 13.26 -8.06 -7.30
CA GLN A 30 13.24 -6.77 -6.62
C GLN A 30 11.79 -6.41 -6.29
N THR A 31 11.50 -6.15 -5.02
CA THR A 31 10.22 -5.57 -4.63
C THR A 31 10.15 -4.14 -5.16
N VAL A 32 9.12 -3.81 -5.92
CA VAL A 32 8.91 -2.50 -6.54
C VAL A 32 7.51 -2.01 -6.20
N ILE A 33 7.41 -0.76 -5.77
CA ILE A 33 6.14 -0.06 -5.58
C ILE A 33 6.02 1.06 -6.62
N LYS A 34 4.85 1.15 -7.27
CA LYS A 34 4.48 2.23 -8.18
C LYS A 34 3.33 3.02 -7.57
N TRP A 35 3.52 4.33 -7.49
CA TRP A 35 2.47 5.27 -7.14
C TRP A 35 1.56 5.51 -8.35
N ILE A 36 0.26 5.49 -8.12
CA ILE A 36 -0.78 5.79 -9.10
C ILE A 36 -1.62 6.93 -8.52
N GLU A 37 -1.38 8.15 -8.99
CA GLU A 37 -2.22 9.28 -8.66
C GLU A 37 -3.56 9.12 -9.37
N ASP A 38 -4.59 8.73 -8.62
CA ASP A 38 -5.92 8.43 -9.16
C ASP A 38 -6.68 9.69 -9.57
N ARG A 39 -6.46 10.79 -8.86
CA ARG A 39 -6.95 12.12 -9.21
C ARG A 39 -5.78 13.06 -9.50
N PRO A 40 -5.43 13.26 -10.78
CA PRO A 40 -4.30 14.11 -11.14
C PRO A 40 -4.52 15.57 -10.84
N GLY A 41 -3.42 16.25 -10.55
CA GLY A 41 -3.37 17.70 -10.32
C GLY A 41 -3.30 18.11 -8.86
N PRO A 42 -3.01 19.40 -8.61
CA PRO A 42 -2.81 19.87 -7.24
C PRO A 42 -4.04 19.62 -6.38
N SER A 43 -3.83 19.01 -5.23
CA SER A 43 -4.84 18.74 -4.22
C SER A 43 -4.39 19.27 -2.86
N PHE A 44 -5.32 19.77 -2.06
CA PHE A 44 -5.05 20.32 -0.76
C PHE A 44 -6.11 19.87 0.24
N GLN A 45 -5.67 19.42 1.41
CA GLN A 45 -6.55 19.29 2.55
C GLN A 45 -6.74 20.66 3.20
N GLN A 46 -7.97 21.13 3.24
CA GLN A 46 -8.33 22.44 3.79
C GLN A 46 -8.13 22.48 5.31
N HIS A 47 -7.93 23.66 5.89
CA HIS A 47 -7.79 23.83 7.35
C HIS A 47 -8.95 23.19 8.14
N ARG A 48 -10.18 23.25 7.61
CA ARG A 48 -11.36 22.60 8.21
C ARG A 48 -11.23 21.08 8.35
N THR A 49 -10.31 20.46 7.60
CA THR A 49 -10.00 19.02 7.75
C THR A 49 -9.30 18.75 9.08
N PHE A 50 -8.61 19.75 9.63
CA PHE A 50 -7.87 19.66 10.89
C PHE A 50 -8.36 20.72 11.88
N PRO A 51 -9.58 20.54 12.44
CA PRO A 51 -10.27 21.60 13.19
C PRO A 51 -9.55 22.04 14.47
N ASP A 52 -8.72 21.18 15.04
CA ASP A 52 -8.01 21.44 16.31
C ASP A 52 -6.65 22.10 16.11
N VAL A 53 -6.23 22.36 14.88
CA VAL A 53 -4.94 23.01 14.57
C VAL A 53 -5.08 24.52 14.80
N PRO A 54 -4.27 25.12 15.70
CA PRO A 54 -4.32 26.56 15.95
C PRO A 54 -3.91 27.37 14.70
N GLU A 55 -4.55 28.53 14.53
CA GLU A 55 -4.24 29.46 13.43
C GLU A 55 -2.77 29.88 13.43
N ALA A 56 -2.15 30.02 14.61
CA ALA A 56 -0.74 30.33 14.73
C ALA A 56 0.15 29.27 14.09
N LEU A 57 -0.20 27.97 14.21
CA LEU A 57 0.55 26.89 13.61
C LEU A 57 0.39 26.87 12.08
N TRP A 58 -0.80 27.16 11.55
CA TRP A 58 -1.00 27.31 10.10
C TRP A 58 -0.12 28.42 9.53
N ASN A 59 -0.03 29.54 10.22
CA ASN A 59 0.83 30.67 9.84
C ASN A 59 2.31 30.29 9.89
N GLU A 60 2.74 29.56 10.92
CA GLU A 60 4.13 29.08 11.07
C GLU A 60 4.49 28.11 9.94
N LEU A 61 3.61 27.17 9.61
CA LEU A 61 3.83 26.18 8.54
C LEU A 61 3.70 26.78 7.14
N GLY A 62 3.11 27.97 6.99
CA GLY A 62 2.96 28.67 5.71
C GLY A 62 1.88 28.10 4.78
N PHE A 63 0.97 27.25 5.28
CA PHE A 63 -0.09 26.61 4.49
C PHE A 63 -1.38 27.42 4.49
N LYS A 64 -1.39 28.56 3.78
CA LYS A 64 -2.56 29.45 3.70
C LYS A 64 -3.76 28.82 3.00
N ASP A 65 -3.52 28.00 1.99
CA ASP A 65 -4.56 27.39 1.15
C ASP A 65 -4.88 25.93 1.54
N GLY A 66 -4.28 25.44 2.62
CA GLY A 66 -4.36 24.05 3.07
C GLY A 66 -3.06 23.27 2.86
N VAL A 67 -3.02 22.04 3.35
CA VAL A 67 -1.86 21.16 3.28
C VAL A 67 -1.85 20.40 1.94
N PRO A 68 -0.74 20.35 1.20
CA PRO A 68 -0.65 19.56 -0.03
C PRO A 68 -1.06 18.11 0.21
N SER A 69 -1.81 17.56 -0.73
CA SER A 69 -2.40 16.22 -0.64
C SER A 69 -2.50 15.57 -2.01
N SER A 70 -2.89 14.31 -2.06
CA SER A 70 -3.24 13.57 -3.27
C SER A 70 -4.47 12.69 -3.05
N MET A 71 -4.87 11.97 -4.07
CA MET A 71 -5.74 10.80 -3.99
C MET A 71 -5.10 9.73 -4.86
N SER A 72 -4.60 8.69 -4.22
CA SER A 72 -3.70 7.73 -4.86
C SER A 72 -4.00 6.29 -4.46
N CYS A 73 -3.47 5.36 -5.24
CA CYS A 73 -3.35 3.94 -4.90
C CYS A 73 -1.96 3.46 -5.34
N PHE A 74 -1.59 2.23 -4.98
CA PHE A 74 -0.26 1.72 -5.25
C PHE A 74 -0.31 0.35 -5.90
N LEU A 75 0.64 0.10 -6.80
CA LEU A 75 0.88 -1.21 -7.40
C LEU A 75 2.20 -1.76 -6.86
N LEU A 76 2.12 -2.85 -6.09
CA LEU A 76 3.27 -3.53 -5.51
C LEU A 76 3.58 -4.78 -6.32
N LYS A 77 4.81 -4.87 -6.87
CA LYS A 77 5.32 -6.09 -7.50
C LYS A 77 6.34 -6.73 -6.56
N THR A 78 6.09 -7.97 -6.16
CA THR A 78 6.94 -8.71 -5.21
C THR A 78 6.69 -10.21 -5.34
N GLU A 79 7.73 -11.03 -5.25
CA GLU A 79 7.64 -12.51 -5.28
C GLU A 79 6.79 -13.05 -6.44
N GLY A 80 6.97 -12.51 -7.66
CA GLY A 80 6.20 -12.90 -8.85
C GLY A 80 4.72 -12.50 -8.83
N LYS A 81 4.30 -11.70 -7.84
CA LYS A 81 2.92 -11.23 -7.68
C LYS A 81 2.81 -9.75 -7.97
N THR A 82 1.67 -9.37 -8.52
CA THR A 82 1.24 -7.98 -8.66
C THR A 82 0.05 -7.77 -7.74
N ILE A 83 0.19 -6.83 -6.79
CA ILE A 83 -0.79 -6.53 -5.76
C ILE A 83 -1.21 -5.08 -5.92
N LEU A 84 -2.51 -4.84 -6.06
CA LEU A 84 -3.07 -3.49 -6.01
C LEU A 84 -3.43 -3.15 -4.56
N LEU A 85 -2.98 -2.00 -4.08
CA LEU A 85 -3.24 -1.48 -2.74
C LEU A 85 -4.20 -0.30 -2.89
N ASP A 86 -5.44 -0.48 -2.49
CA ASP A 86 -6.62 0.34 -2.72
C ASP A 86 -6.95 0.54 -4.20
N THR A 87 -8.12 1.11 -4.50
CA THR A 87 -8.64 1.20 -5.87
C THR A 87 -9.11 2.61 -6.26
N GLY A 88 -8.81 3.60 -5.44
CA GLY A 88 -9.22 4.98 -5.69
C GLY A 88 -10.74 5.20 -5.60
N LEU A 89 -11.19 6.35 -6.07
CA LEU A 89 -12.61 6.76 -6.01
C LEU A 89 -13.48 6.12 -7.09
N GLY A 90 -12.89 5.64 -8.19
CA GLY A 90 -13.64 5.05 -9.30
C GLY A 90 -14.52 6.04 -10.08
N ALA A 91 -14.29 7.35 -9.90
CA ALA A 91 -15.01 8.42 -10.59
C ALA A 91 -14.52 8.59 -12.02
N GLY A 92 -15.22 9.39 -12.82
CA GLY A 92 -14.88 9.62 -14.24
C GLY A 92 -13.50 10.22 -14.49
N PHE A 93 -12.88 10.85 -13.49
CA PHE A 93 -11.50 11.36 -13.56
C PHE A 93 -10.44 10.33 -13.17
N SER A 94 -10.83 9.19 -12.59
CA SER A 94 -9.91 8.16 -12.07
C SER A 94 -8.89 7.73 -13.11
N GLN A 95 -7.62 7.75 -12.73
CA GLN A 95 -6.49 7.34 -13.57
C GLN A 95 -6.03 5.90 -13.30
N LEU A 96 -6.65 5.19 -12.36
CA LEU A 96 -6.24 3.83 -12.02
C LEU A 96 -6.19 2.92 -13.26
N ILE A 97 -7.31 2.79 -13.98
CA ILE A 97 -7.40 1.89 -15.15
C ILE A 97 -6.47 2.35 -16.28
N PRO A 98 -6.45 3.64 -16.70
CA PRO A 98 -5.45 4.14 -17.65
C PRO A 98 -4.00 3.82 -17.25
N LYS A 99 -3.64 4.03 -15.98
CA LYS A 99 -2.28 3.80 -15.49
C LYS A 99 -1.89 2.33 -15.41
N LEU A 100 -2.83 1.44 -15.11
CA LEU A 100 -2.61 0.00 -15.23
C LEU A 100 -2.38 -0.40 -16.69
N ALA A 101 -3.15 0.16 -17.63
CA ALA A 101 -3.01 -0.10 -19.06
C ALA A 101 -1.66 0.38 -19.62
N GLU A 102 -1.10 1.50 -19.13
CA GLU A 102 0.28 1.94 -19.47
C GLU A 102 1.33 0.86 -19.11
N ASP A 103 1.09 0.07 -18.07
CA ASP A 103 1.95 -1.04 -17.66
C ASP A 103 1.59 -2.38 -18.34
N GLY A 104 0.64 -2.35 -19.29
CA GLY A 104 0.14 -3.54 -19.98
C GLY A 104 -0.75 -4.43 -19.10
N ILE A 105 -1.25 -3.92 -17.98
CA ILE A 105 -2.08 -4.66 -17.02
C ILE A 105 -3.54 -4.33 -17.28
N LYS A 106 -4.34 -5.34 -17.55
CA LYS A 106 -5.80 -5.22 -17.62
C LYS A 106 -6.43 -5.54 -16.26
N PRO A 107 -7.65 -5.07 -15.99
CA PRO A 107 -8.35 -5.39 -14.74
C PRO A 107 -8.44 -6.89 -14.45
N GLU A 108 -8.67 -7.71 -15.48
CA GLU A 108 -8.76 -9.17 -15.39
C GLU A 108 -7.43 -9.87 -15.09
N ASP A 109 -6.30 -9.18 -15.25
CA ASP A 109 -4.95 -9.72 -14.95
C ASP A 109 -4.61 -9.63 -13.47
N LEU A 110 -5.22 -8.67 -12.75
CA LEU A 110 -5.01 -8.51 -11.32
C LEU A 110 -5.64 -9.67 -10.53
N LYS A 111 -4.84 -10.27 -9.66
CA LYS A 111 -5.25 -11.41 -8.83
C LYS A 111 -5.31 -11.09 -7.34
N LEU A 112 -4.68 -10.00 -6.92
CA LEU A 112 -4.59 -9.62 -5.50
C LEU A 112 -4.88 -8.13 -5.34
N ILE A 113 -5.85 -7.81 -4.50
CA ILE A 113 -6.19 -6.44 -4.09
C ILE A 113 -6.22 -6.41 -2.57
N TYR A 114 -5.44 -5.51 -1.96
CA TYR A 114 -5.44 -5.29 -0.52
C TYR A 114 -6.06 -3.93 -0.23
N ILE A 115 -7.06 -3.91 0.63
CA ILE A 115 -7.81 -2.72 0.99
C ILE A 115 -7.37 -2.28 2.39
N THR A 116 -6.92 -1.03 2.49
CA THR A 116 -6.51 -0.44 3.76
C THR A 116 -7.70 -0.22 4.67
N HIS A 117 -8.81 0.29 4.10
CA HIS A 117 -10.09 0.51 4.79
C HIS A 117 -11.22 0.74 3.78
N LEU A 118 -12.46 0.85 4.25
CA LEU A 118 -13.64 0.84 3.40
C LEU A 118 -14.25 2.22 3.10
N HIS A 119 -13.48 3.33 3.15
CA HIS A 119 -13.94 4.60 2.61
C HIS A 119 -14.05 4.57 1.08
N GLY A 120 -14.92 5.43 0.54
CA GLY A 120 -15.28 5.40 -0.87
C GLY A 120 -14.13 5.64 -1.85
N ASP A 121 -13.16 6.44 -1.46
CA ASP A 121 -11.97 6.75 -2.26
C ASP A 121 -10.85 5.69 -2.19
N HIS A 122 -11.10 4.59 -1.47
CA HIS A 122 -10.24 3.41 -1.43
C HIS A 122 -10.87 2.20 -2.12
N ILE A 123 -12.21 2.13 -2.10
CA ILE A 123 -12.95 1.00 -2.66
C ILE A 123 -13.75 1.35 -3.93
N GLY A 124 -13.77 2.62 -4.33
CA GLY A 124 -14.64 3.09 -5.41
C GLY A 124 -14.34 2.45 -6.75
N GLY A 125 -13.07 2.16 -7.04
CA GLY A 125 -12.66 1.49 -8.26
C GLY A 125 -12.98 0.00 -8.33
N LEU A 126 -13.41 -0.64 -7.23
CA LEU A 126 -13.82 -2.06 -7.24
C LEU A 126 -15.09 -2.30 -8.06
N LEU A 127 -15.99 -1.33 -8.11
CA LEU A 127 -17.26 -1.44 -8.84
C LEU A 127 -17.43 -0.28 -9.82
N LYS A 128 -17.94 -0.60 -11.01
CA LYS A 128 -18.42 0.37 -11.99
C LYS A 128 -19.88 0.02 -12.38
N ASP A 129 -20.78 0.96 -12.18
CA ASP A 129 -22.23 0.76 -12.41
C ASP A 129 -22.77 -0.51 -11.70
N GLY A 130 -22.27 -0.76 -10.49
CA GLY A 130 -22.62 -1.92 -9.67
C GLY A 130 -22.01 -3.25 -10.11
N LYS A 131 -21.17 -3.27 -11.16
CA LYS A 131 -20.50 -4.46 -11.69
C LYS A 131 -19.04 -4.51 -11.23
N VAL A 132 -18.52 -5.73 -11.05
CA VAL A 132 -17.12 -6.00 -10.70
C VAL A 132 -16.19 -5.44 -11.77
N VAL A 133 -15.18 -4.70 -11.36
CA VAL A 133 -14.11 -4.17 -12.23
C VAL A 133 -12.96 -5.18 -12.35
N PHE A 134 -12.60 -5.86 -11.25
CA PHE A 134 -11.49 -6.81 -11.19
C PHE A 134 -12.02 -8.25 -10.99
N PRO A 135 -12.50 -8.94 -12.06
CA PRO A 135 -13.28 -10.16 -11.92
C PRO A 135 -12.50 -11.38 -11.45
N ASN A 136 -11.18 -11.32 -11.50
CA ASN A 136 -10.29 -12.43 -11.12
C ASN A 136 -9.47 -12.12 -9.85
N ALA A 137 -9.78 -11.02 -9.17
CA ALA A 137 -9.02 -10.59 -8.01
C ALA A 137 -9.60 -11.14 -6.71
N GLU A 138 -8.73 -11.70 -5.87
CA GLU A 138 -8.99 -12.00 -4.48
C GLU A 138 -8.78 -10.70 -3.68
N VAL A 139 -9.80 -10.26 -2.93
CA VAL A 139 -9.81 -8.99 -2.20
C VAL A 139 -9.60 -9.26 -0.72
N TYR A 140 -8.58 -8.65 -0.16
CA TYR A 140 -8.18 -8.82 1.24
C TYR A 140 -8.57 -7.60 2.05
N ILE A 141 -9.34 -7.81 3.11
CA ILE A 141 -9.87 -6.76 4.01
C ILE A 141 -9.69 -7.22 5.45
N ASN A 142 -9.33 -6.31 6.34
CA ASN A 142 -9.29 -6.60 7.77
C ASN A 142 -10.69 -7.00 8.27
N ARG A 143 -10.78 -8.06 9.08
CA ARG A 143 -12.04 -8.58 9.61
C ARG A 143 -12.80 -7.53 10.41
N ILE A 144 -12.10 -6.79 11.29
CA ILE A 144 -12.71 -5.73 12.11
C ILE A 144 -13.32 -4.65 11.21
N GLU A 145 -12.63 -4.28 10.12
CA GLU A 145 -13.12 -3.31 9.15
C GLU A 145 -14.43 -3.79 8.50
N ALA A 146 -14.40 -5.00 7.94
CA ALA A 146 -15.56 -5.57 7.26
C ALA A 146 -16.79 -5.71 8.19
N GLU A 147 -16.59 -6.18 9.41
CA GLU A 147 -17.66 -6.34 10.41
C GLU A 147 -18.22 -5.02 10.88
N ALA A 148 -17.36 -4.03 11.17
CA ALA A 148 -17.78 -2.71 11.59
C ALA A 148 -18.63 -2.02 10.51
N TRP A 149 -18.19 -2.03 9.25
CA TRP A 149 -18.93 -1.43 8.15
C TRP A 149 -20.25 -2.16 7.85
N LYS A 150 -20.32 -3.48 8.00
CA LYS A 150 -21.57 -4.24 7.91
C LYS A 150 -22.59 -3.81 8.98
N ALA A 151 -22.10 -3.49 10.17
CA ALA A 151 -22.94 -3.07 11.30
C ALA A 151 -23.38 -1.60 11.22
N MET A 152 -22.71 -0.74 10.45
CA MET A 152 -23.05 0.68 10.31
C MET A 152 -24.36 0.88 9.56
N PRO A 153 -25.10 2.00 9.83
CA PRO A 153 -26.29 2.40 9.06
C PRO A 153 -25.95 2.64 7.57
N ASP A 154 -26.89 2.32 6.66
CA ASP A 154 -26.69 2.37 5.21
C ASP A 154 -26.31 3.76 4.66
N ASN A 155 -26.81 4.83 5.28
CA ASN A 155 -26.46 6.18 4.86
C ASN A 155 -24.94 6.50 4.97
N ARG A 156 -24.17 5.66 5.67
CA ARG A 156 -22.71 5.77 5.80
C ARG A 156 -21.96 4.63 5.11
N SER A 157 -22.60 3.46 4.99
CA SER A 157 -21.92 2.20 4.64
C SER A 157 -22.45 1.51 3.37
N ALA A 158 -23.41 2.09 2.65
CA ALA A 158 -24.04 1.43 1.51
C ALA A 158 -23.03 0.98 0.44
N GLN A 159 -22.04 1.80 0.12
CA GLN A 159 -20.99 1.44 -0.85
C GLN A 159 -20.14 0.29 -0.34
N ALA A 160 -19.67 0.36 0.90
CA ALA A 160 -18.86 -0.69 1.53
C ALA A 160 -19.63 -2.02 1.59
N LYS A 161 -20.89 -2.01 2.04
CA LYS A 161 -21.76 -3.19 2.06
C LYS A 161 -21.95 -3.77 0.67
N LYS A 162 -22.13 -2.92 -0.35
CA LYS A 162 -22.26 -3.36 -1.73
C LYS A 162 -20.99 -4.05 -2.23
N VAL A 163 -19.82 -3.51 -1.96
CA VAL A 163 -18.53 -4.12 -2.30
C VAL A 163 -18.38 -5.48 -1.60
N LEU A 164 -18.62 -5.53 -0.28
CA LEU A 164 -18.53 -6.77 0.51
C LEU A 164 -19.47 -7.87 0.00
N GLU A 165 -20.68 -7.50 -0.46
CA GLU A 165 -21.64 -8.44 -1.02
C GLU A 165 -21.22 -8.93 -2.42
N VAL A 166 -20.79 -8.02 -3.29
CA VAL A 166 -20.46 -8.34 -4.67
C VAL A 166 -19.20 -9.20 -4.78
N TYR A 167 -18.20 -8.94 -3.90
CA TYR A 167 -16.95 -9.73 -3.86
C TYR A 167 -16.98 -10.90 -2.88
N LYS A 168 -18.10 -11.24 -2.26
CA LYS A 168 -18.19 -12.22 -1.16
C LYS A 168 -17.50 -13.57 -1.43
N ASP A 169 -17.53 -14.05 -2.68
CA ASP A 169 -16.94 -15.32 -3.08
C ASP A 169 -15.41 -15.22 -3.36
N HIS A 170 -14.86 -14.00 -3.39
CA HIS A 170 -13.46 -13.64 -3.56
C HIS A 170 -12.92 -12.80 -2.41
N LEU A 171 -13.64 -12.74 -1.29
CA LEU A 171 -13.30 -11.92 -0.14
C LEU A 171 -12.54 -12.72 0.90
N HIS A 172 -11.34 -12.27 1.24
CA HIS A 172 -10.49 -12.83 2.29
C HIS A 172 -10.41 -11.87 3.47
N LEU A 173 -10.92 -12.31 4.61
CA LEU A 173 -10.82 -11.55 5.86
C LEU A 173 -9.57 -11.97 6.62
N PHE A 174 -8.71 -10.99 6.94
CA PHE A 174 -7.49 -11.21 7.70
C PHE A 174 -7.51 -10.48 9.05
N GLU A 175 -6.59 -10.85 9.94
CA GLU A 175 -6.31 -10.17 11.20
C GLU A 175 -5.05 -9.31 11.08
N ALA A 176 -4.98 -8.20 11.84
CA ALA A 176 -3.74 -7.43 11.89
C ALA A 176 -2.60 -8.26 12.50
N GLY A 177 -1.47 -8.27 11.81
CA GLY A 177 -0.31 -9.12 12.13
C GLY A 177 -0.15 -10.29 11.17
N ASP A 178 -1.17 -10.64 10.40
CA ASP A 178 -1.09 -11.72 9.42
C ASP A 178 -0.11 -11.42 8.29
N MET A 179 0.51 -12.48 7.78
CA MET A 179 1.32 -12.46 6.58
C MET A 179 0.45 -12.85 5.39
N LEU A 180 0.23 -11.90 4.50
CA LEU A 180 -0.60 -12.06 3.31
C LEU A 180 0.22 -12.58 2.11
N PRO A 181 -0.43 -13.06 1.02
CA PRO A 181 0.25 -13.47 -0.21
C PRO A 181 1.26 -12.42 -0.71
N GLY A 182 2.43 -12.87 -1.22
CA GLY A 182 3.54 -11.97 -1.58
C GLY A 182 4.39 -11.54 -0.38
N GLY A 183 4.22 -12.18 0.78
CA GLY A 183 4.99 -11.89 1.99
C GLY A 183 4.75 -10.46 2.51
N VAL A 184 3.53 -9.96 2.36
CA VAL A 184 3.10 -8.63 2.84
C VAL A 184 2.52 -8.77 4.24
N LYS A 185 3.11 -8.06 5.21
CA LYS A 185 2.63 -8.05 6.59
C LYS A 185 1.54 -6.99 6.78
N SER A 186 0.40 -7.39 7.33
CA SER A 186 -0.64 -6.46 7.77
C SER A 186 -0.30 -5.88 9.13
N ILE A 187 -0.54 -4.59 9.34
CA ILE A 187 -0.24 -3.88 10.59
C ILE A 187 -1.45 -3.03 10.98
N ALA A 188 -1.95 -3.20 12.21
CA ALA A 188 -3.03 -2.39 12.73
C ALA A 188 -2.69 -0.89 12.65
N ALA A 189 -3.60 -0.09 12.07
CA ALA A 189 -3.51 1.37 12.01
C ALA A 189 -4.88 1.99 12.39
N TYR A 190 -5.54 1.37 13.37
CA TYR A 190 -6.91 1.66 13.77
C TYR A 190 -7.11 3.11 14.21
N GLY A 191 -8.32 3.62 14.00
CA GLY A 191 -8.76 4.95 14.45
C GLY A 191 -9.33 5.79 13.32
N HIS A 192 -8.67 5.87 12.17
CA HIS A 192 -9.26 6.50 10.98
C HIS A 192 -10.55 5.78 10.59
N THR A 193 -10.49 4.46 10.50
CA THR A 193 -11.64 3.56 10.57
C THR A 193 -11.39 2.46 11.59
N PRO A 194 -12.41 1.67 11.99
CA PRO A 194 -12.25 0.65 13.04
C PRO A 194 -11.19 -0.40 12.75
N GLY A 195 -11.02 -0.82 11.52
CA GLY A 195 -10.06 -1.83 11.10
C GLY A 195 -9.01 -1.34 10.11
N HIS A 196 -8.78 -0.01 10.02
CA HIS A 196 -7.78 0.56 9.15
C HIS A 196 -6.43 -0.14 9.30
N THR A 197 -5.81 -0.54 8.18
CA THR A 197 -4.63 -1.40 8.14
C THR A 197 -3.55 -0.82 7.25
N ALA A 198 -2.32 -0.79 7.74
CA ALA A 198 -1.13 -0.53 6.95
C ALA A 198 -0.51 -1.85 6.47
N PHE A 199 0.20 -1.82 5.33
CA PHE A 199 0.83 -2.99 4.72
C PHE A 199 2.33 -2.79 4.59
N GLN A 200 3.13 -3.74 5.08
CA GLN A 200 4.58 -3.69 5.00
C GLN A 200 5.15 -4.80 4.12
N LYS A 201 6.06 -4.45 3.23
CA LYS A 201 6.93 -5.37 2.51
C LYS A 201 8.34 -4.81 2.45
N ASN A 202 9.30 -5.53 3.01
CA ASN A 202 10.68 -5.07 3.14
C ASN A 202 10.75 -3.69 3.82
N ASP A 203 11.34 -2.69 3.16
CA ASP A 203 11.43 -1.29 3.61
C ASP A 203 10.24 -0.41 3.18
N ILE A 204 9.24 -0.98 2.51
CA ILE A 204 8.01 -0.31 2.08
C ILE A 204 6.95 -0.44 3.15
N LEU A 205 6.34 0.67 3.57
CA LEU A 205 5.18 0.72 4.45
C LEU A 205 4.05 1.54 3.81
N VAL A 206 3.03 0.87 3.27
CA VAL A 206 1.83 1.54 2.75
C VAL A 206 0.89 1.80 3.92
N ILE A 207 0.61 3.06 4.18
CA ILE A 207 -0.02 3.52 5.43
C ILE A 207 -1.51 3.87 5.30
N GLY A 208 -2.09 3.74 4.11
CA GLY A 208 -3.48 4.17 3.89
C GLY A 208 -3.68 5.63 4.30
N ASP A 209 -4.70 5.85 5.10
CA ASP A 209 -5.12 7.16 5.61
C ASP A 209 -4.63 7.44 7.03
N LEU A 210 -3.44 6.93 7.36
CA LEU A 210 -2.79 7.28 8.62
C LEU A 210 -2.53 8.78 8.74
N MET A 211 -2.27 9.43 7.58
CA MET A 211 -2.05 10.87 7.45
C MET A 211 -2.74 11.42 6.21
N HIS A 212 -3.30 12.64 6.35
CA HIS A 212 -3.95 13.40 5.27
C HIS A 212 -3.22 14.69 4.93
N GLY A 213 -2.23 15.04 5.73
CA GLY A 213 -1.37 16.21 5.55
C GLY A 213 0.01 15.92 6.14
N GLU A 214 0.91 15.38 5.31
CA GLU A 214 2.25 14.99 5.72
C GLU A 214 2.99 16.12 6.44
N ALA A 215 3.04 17.30 5.82
CA ALA A 215 3.77 18.45 6.33
C ALA A 215 3.31 18.94 7.72
N LEU A 216 2.06 18.65 8.08
CA LEU A 216 1.51 18.86 9.43
C LEU A 216 1.75 17.63 10.31
N GLN A 217 1.22 16.48 9.91
CA GLN A 217 1.03 15.33 10.81
C GLN A 217 2.30 14.52 11.08
N LEU A 218 3.35 14.69 10.27
CA LEU A 218 4.66 14.12 10.59
C LEU A 218 5.34 14.76 11.80
N LYS A 219 5.13 16.05 12.00
CA LYS A 219 5.68 16.82 13.12
C LYS A 219 4.72 16.88 14.29
N HIS A 220 3.43 16.85 13.98
CA HIS A 220 2.31 17.04 14.91
C HIS A 220 1.31 15.89 14.75
N PRO A 221 1.69 14.65 15.11
CA PRO A 221 0.85 13.46 14.91
C PRO A 221 -0.44 13.46 15.77
N GLU A 222 -0.54 14.36 16.74
CA GLU A 222 -1.70 14.56 17.59
C GLU A 222 -2.90 15.20 16.87
N TYR A 223 -2.67 15.95 15.77
CA TYR A 223 -3.77 16.57 15.04
C TYR A 223 -4.47 15.58 14.11
N ASN A 224 -5.78 15.44 14.30
CA ASN A 224 -6.60 14.49 13.58
C ASN A 224 -7.32 15.14 12.40
N ALA A 225 -7.63 14.32 11.39
CA ALA A 225 -8.57 14.70 10.37
C ALA A 225 -10.00 14.61 10.92
N SER A 226 -10.89 15.53 10.52
CA SER A 226 -12.28 15.59 10.98
C SER A 226 -13.10 14.34 10.66
N PHE A 227 -12.60 13.48 9.78
CA PHE A 227 -13.19 12.21 9.40
C PHE A 227 -12.53 10.99 10.06
N ASP A 228 -11.54 11.17 10.94
CA ASP A 228 -11.06 10.10 11.81
C ASP A 228 -12.19 9.65 12.75
N MET A 229 -12.63 8.39 12.67
CA MET A 229 -13.80 7.88 13.39
C MET A 229 -13.54 7.76 14.89
N ASP A 230 -12.29 7.42 15.29
CA ASP A 230 -11.78 7.47 16.66
C ASP A 230 -10.49 8.29 16.66
N GLN A 231 -10.62 9.57 16.95
CA GLN A 231 -9.50 10.52 16.91
C GLN A 231 -8.35 10.15 17.84
N LYS A 232 -8.67 9.60 19.02
CA LYS A 232 -7.63 9.17 19.97
C LYS A 232 -6.83 7.99 19.40
N ALA A 233 -7.52 6.95 18.95
CA ALA A 233 -6.87 5.77 18.36
C ALA A 233 -6.12 6.12 17.07
N ALA A 234 -6.63 7.06 16.25
CA ALA A 234 -5.94 7.55 15.05
C ALA A 234 -4.62 8.25 15.38
N ALA A 235 -4.61 9.16 16.36
CA ALA A 235 -3.38 9.84 16.81
C ALA A 235 -2.37 8.85 17.43
N GLU A 236 -2.84 7.87 18.22
CA GLU A 236 -1.99 6.83 18.80
C GLU A 236 -1.38 5.93 17.70
N SER A 237 -2.18 5.50 16.72
CA SER A 237 -1.72 4.71 15.57
C SER A 237 -0.70 5.48 14.74
N ARG A 238 -0.96 6.76 14.47
CA ARG A 238 -0.09 7.66 13.72
C ARG A 238 1.25 7.80 14.42
N THR A 239 1.25 8.15 15.71
CA THR A 239 2.47 8.31 16.51
C THR A 239 3.29 7.02 16.53
N ARG A 240 2.64 5.89 16.77
CA ARG A 240 3.26 4.57 16.83
C ARG A 240 3.87 4.17 15.48
N LEU A 241 3.15 4.35 14.37
CA LEU A 241 3.62 3.91 13.05
C LEU A 241 4.70 4.83 12.47
N ILE A 242 4.66 6.15 12.73
CA ILE A 242 5.76 7.08 12.41
C ILE A 242 7.04 6.65 13.15
N LYS A 243 6.94 6.37 14.45
CA LYS A 243 8.08 5.87 15.23
C LYS A 243 8.59 4.55 14.68
N TYR A 244 7.69 3.59 14.44
CA TYR A 244 8.03 2.29 13.86
C TYR A 244 8.75 2.41 12.52
N ALA A 245 8.27 3.28 11.63
CA ALA A 245 8.89 3.51 10.33
C ALA A 245 10.32 4.06 10.48
N ARG A 246 10.53 5.02 11.38
CA ARG A 246 11.86 5.60 11.65
C ARG A 246 12.83 4.57 12.23
N GLU A 247 12.42 3.81 13.24
CA GLU A 247 13.25 2.79 13.88
C GLU A 247 13.66 1.66 12.93
N ASN A 248 12.80 1.31 11.98
CA ASN A 248 13.03 0.25 11.01
C ASN A 248 13.48 0.77 9.63
N LYS A 249 13.71 2.08 9.48
CA LYS A 249 14.15 2.74 8.23
C LYS A 249 13.20 2.44 7.06
N LEU A 250 11.90 2.44 7.33
CA LEU A 250 10.87 2.19 6.32
C LEU A 250 10.54 3.48 5.58
N THR A 251 10.21 3.32 4.29
CA THR A 251 9.61 4.35 3.48
C THR A 251 8.09 4.27 3.60
N MET A 252 7.44 5.34 4.01
CA MET A 252 5.97 5.40 4.09
C MET A 252 5.36 5.90 2.79
N TYR A 253 4.29 5.23 2.35
CA TYR A 253 3.50 5.53 1.16
C TYR A 253 2.04 5.70 1.58
N GLY A 254 1.49 6.90 1.47
CA GLY A 254 0.10 7.20 1.89
C GLY A 254 -0.77 7.61 0.71
N MET A 255 -2.06 7.24 0.76
CA MET A 255 -2.99 7.51 -0.32
C MET A 255 -3.28 9.00 -0.50
N HIS A 256 -3.13 9.77 0.57
CA HIS A 256 -3.31 11.23 0.56
C HIS A 256 -2.01 12.03 0.67
N LEU A 257 -0.85 11.40 0.59
CA LEU A 257 0.41 12.14 0.59
C LEU A 257 0.68 12.75 -0.80
N PRO A 258 1.24 13.98 -0.87
CA PRO A 258 1.37 14.74 -2.13
C PRO A 258 2.37 14.13 -3.11
N SER A 259 3.20 13.22 -2.63
CA SER A 259 4.12 12.41 -3.43
C SER A 259 4.42 11.12 -2.69
N PRO A 260 4.97 10.09 -3.37
CA PRO A 260 5.41 8.86 -2.72
C PRO A 260 6.71 9.13 -1.95
N GLU A 261 6.72 10.00 -0.96
CA GLU A 261 7.92 10.38 -0.21
C GLU A 261 7.88 9.91 1.23
N PHE A 262 8.88 9.49 1.56
CA PHE A 262 9.99 9.19 2.43
C PHE A 262 9.90 9.92 3.77
N VAL A 263 9.37 9.23 4.77
CA VAL A 263 9.77 9.56 6.13
C VAL A 263 11.05 8.78 6.43
N LYS A 264 12.18 9.43 6.19
CA LYS A 264 13.46 8.95 6.71
C LYS A 264 13.67 9.39 8.14
#